data_a4896a302b295e6280db6c0bfbaf9cd2
#
_entry.id   a4896a302b295e6280db6c0bfbaf9cd2
#
_cell.length_a   1.000
_cell.length_b   1.000
_cell.length_c   1.000
_cell.angle_alpha   90.00
_cell.angle_beta   90.00
_cell.angle_gamma   90.00
#
_symmetry.space_group_name_H-M   'P 1'
#
loop_
_entity.id
_entity.type
_entity.pdbx_description
1 polymer ?
#
loop_
_entity_poly.entity_id
_entity_poly.type
_entity_poly.pdbx_seq_one_letter_code
_entity_poly.pdbx_strand_id
1 'polypeptide(L)'
;MHGELPSESDKNEFEEIIKNHTLLNEQIIQFYRGFRRDAHPMAMMIGIVGALSSFYHDSLNIEDPEHRMIASHRILAKMPTIAAMAYKYSVGQPFVYPVNKLNYADNFLHMCFATPTKEYEINPLFSKIMDQIFIPVSYTHLRAHETQY
;
A
#
# COMPACT_ATOMS: atom_id res chain seq x y z
N MET A 1 -4.86 16.13 -7.12
CA MET A 1 -4.08 16.69 -6.01
C MET A 1 -4.40 18.17 -5.94
N HIS A 2 -4.58 18.71 -4.75
CA HIS A 2 -5.22 20.02 -4.57
C HIS A 2 -4.23 21.20 -4.63
N GLY A 3 -2.92 20.96 -4.83
CA GLY A 3 -1.90 22.00 -4.97
C GLY A 3 -1.52 22.76 -3.69
N GLU A 4 -2.27 22.55 -2.62
CA GLU A 4 -2.04 23.14 -1.29
C GLU A 4 -1.88 22.06 -0.23
N LEU A 5 -1.20 22.40 0.86
CA LEU A 5 -1.10 21.49 2.01
C LEU A 5 -2.47 21.36 2.68
N PRO A 6 -2.86 20.14 3.08
CA PRO A 6 -4.15 19.93 3.74
C PRO A 6 -4.20 20.64 5.09
N SER A 7 -5.40 21.02 5.51
CA SER A 7 -5.64 21.41 6.89
C SER A 7 -5.43 20.20 7.83
N GLU A 8 -5.26 20.44 9.13
CA GLU A 8 -5.09 19.36 10.09
C GLU A 8 -6.34 18.44 10.16
N SER A 9 -7.51 19.01 9.96
CA SER A 9 -8.77 18.26 9.86
C SER A 9 -8.78 17.33 8.64
N ASP A 10 -8.45 17.86 7.45
CA ASP A 10 -8.44 17.10 6.20
C ASP A 10 -7.39 15.98 6.24
N LYS A 11 -6.25 16.25 6.86
CA LYS A 11 -5.20 15.26 7.08
C LYS A 11 -5.71 14.10 7.94
N ASN A 12 -6.35 14.41 9.07
CA ASN A 12 -6.85 13.40 9.99
C ASN A 12 -7.95 12.54 9.33
N GLU A 13 -8.86 13.16 8.58
CA GLU A 13 -9.89 12.45 7.83
C GLU A 13 -9.27 11.51 6.78
N PHE A 14 -8.28 12.00 6.03
CA PHE A 14 -7.56 11.19 5.05
C PHE A 14 -6.83 10.01 5.69
N GLU A 15 -6.13 10.23 6.81
CA GLU A 15 -5.44 9.16 7.54
C GLU A 15 -6.42 8.08 8.02
N GLU A 16 -7.59 8.46 8.51
CA GLU A 16 -8.64 7.51 8.92
C GLU A 16 -9.17 6.70 7.73
N ILE A 17 -9.38 7.33 6.59
CA ILE A 17 -9.79 6.63 5.36
C ILE A 17 -8.71 5.60 4.97
N ILE A 18 -7.44 6.00 4.95
CA ILE A 18 -6.34 5.11 4.59
C ILE A 18 -6.22 3.94 5.56
N LYS A 19 -6.24 4.18 6.87
CA LYS A 19 -6.14 3.15 7.91
C LYS A 19 -7.23 2.08 7.79
N ASN A 20 -8.45 2.49 7.45
CA ASN A 20 -9.58 1.58 7.35
C ASN A 20 -9.62 0.75 6.06
N HIS A 21 -8.77 1.07 5.06
CA HIS A 21 -8.74 0.39 3.77
C HIS A 21 -7.47 -0.45 3.52
N THR A 22 -6.61 -0.64 4.51
CA THR A 22 -5.32 -1.35 4.37
C THR A 22 -5.44 -2.84 4.15
N LEU A 23 -6.50 -3.48 4.69
CA LEU A 23 -6.69 -4.92 4.63
C LEU A 23 -7.03 -5.38 3.20
N LEU A 24 -6.39 -6.47 2.76
CA LEU A 24 -6.71 -7.16 1.52
C LEU A 24 -7.77 -8.25 1.75
N ASN A 25 -8.58 -8.50 0.72
CA ASN A 25 -9.47 -9.65 0.73
C ASN A 25 -8.66 -10.97 0.73
N GLU A 26 -9.07 -11.95 1.53
CA GLU A 26 -8.40 -13.24 1.64
C GLU A 26 -8.26 -13.98 0.30
N GLN A 27 -9.21 -13.81 -0.61
CA GLN A 27 -9.10 -14.39 -1.95
C GLN A 27 -7.97 -13.78 -2.77
N ILE A 28 -7.70 -12.48 -2.60
CA ILE A 28 -6.53 -11.82 -3.23
C ILE A 28 -5.23 -12.43 -2.71
N ILE A 29 -5.17 -12.74 -1.42
CA ILE A 29 -3.98 -13.36 -0.80
C ILE A 29 -3.66 -14.71 -1.45
N GLN A 30 -4.66 -15.45 -1.92
CA GLN A 30 -4.44 -16.70 -2.63
C GLN A 30 -3.74 -16.53 -3.97
N PHE A 31 -3.85 -15.37 -4.64
CA PHE A 31 -3.12 -15.09 -5.87
C PHE A 31 -1.60 -15.19 -5.70
N TYR A 32 -1.07 -14.87 -4.52
CA TYR A 32 0.38 -15.02 -4.27
C TYR A 32 0.83 -16.46 -4.44
N ARG A 33 0.00 -17.46 -4.13
CA ARG A 33 0.31 -18.88 -4.30
C ARG A 33 0.42 -19.32 -5.76
N GLY A 34 -0.14 -18.53 -6.67
CA GLY A 34 -0.03 -18.75 -8.12
C GLY A 34 1.26 -18.24 -8.74
N PHE A 35 1.99 -17.36 -8.05
CA PHE A 35 3.27 -16.89 -8.52
C PHE A 35 4.40 -17.87 -8.17
N ARG A 36 5.44 -17.89 -8.99
CA ARG A 36 6.68 -18.58 -8.63
C ARG A 36 7.36 -17.82 -7.49
N ARG A 37 8.02 -18.53 -6.57
CA ARG A 37 8.72 -17.92 -5.44
C ARG A 37 9.89 -17.03 -5.85
N ASP A 38 10.50 -17.32 -6.98
CA ASP A 38 11.58 -16.54 -7.58
C ASP A 38 11.07 -15.41 -8.49
N ALA A 39 9.76 -15.18 -8.56
CA ALA A 39 9.18 -14.07 -9.29
C ALA A 39 9.62 -12.73 -8.68
N HIS A 40 9.92 -11.77 -9.56
CA HIS A 40 10.28 -10.42 -9.11
C HIS A 40 9.11 -9.79 -8.33
N PRO A 41 9.34 -9.19 -7.14
CA PRO A 41 8.27 -8.61 -6.33
C PRO A 41 7.38 -7.62 -7.08
N MET A 42 7.96 -6.82 -7.98
CA MET A 42 7.17 -5.90 -8.83
C MET A 42 6.20 -6.61 -9.75
N ALA A 43 6.56 -7.78 -10.28
CA ALA A 43 5.65 -8.58 -11.12
C ALA A 43 4.44 -9.08 -10.30
N MET A 44 4.69 -9.52 -9.06
CA MET A 44 3.62 -9.87 -8.13
C MET A 44 2.73 -8.67 -7.81
N MET A 45 3.32 -7.50 -7.51
CA MET A 45 2.58 -6.28 -7.22
C MET A 45 1.68 -5.87 -8.39
N ILE A 46 2.19 -5.88 -9.62
CA ILE A 46 1.41 -5.55 -10.83
C ILE A 46 0.21 -6.52 -10.97
N GLY A 47 0.44 -7.81 -10.81
CA GLY A 47 -0.61 -8.83 -10.89
C GLY A 47 -1.70 -8.63 -9.82
N ILE A 48 -1.31 -8.37 -8.58
CA ILE A 48 -2.23 -8.16 -7.46
C ILE A 48 -3.02 -6.85 -7.63
N VAL A 49 -2.36 -5.75 -8.00
CA VAL A 49 -3.04 -4.46 -8.25
C VAL A 49 -4.05 -4.60 -9.39
N GLY A 50 -3.70 -5.31 -10.47
CA GLY A 50 -4.65 -5.62 -11.54
C GLY A 50 -5.84 -6.44 -11.05
N ALA A 51 -5.61 -7.42 -10.18
CA ALA A 51 -6.67 -8.25 -9.61
C ALA A 51 -7.64 -7.48 -8.69
N LEU A 52 -7.23 -6.34 -8.10
CA LEU A 52 -8.11 -5.52 -7.25
C LEU A 52 -9.38 -5.10 -7.98
N SER A 53 -9.33 -4.86 -9.28
CA SER A 53 -10.51 -4.49 -10.09
C SER A 53 -11.62 -5.55 -10.04
N SER A 54 -11.28 -6.81 -9.82
CA SER A 54 -12.24 -7.91 -9.70
C SER A 54 -12.99 -7.93 -8.36
N PHE A 55 -12.54 -7.14 -7.39
CA PHE A 55 -13.11 -7.12 -6.03
C PHE A 55 -13.84 -5.82 -5.70
N TYR A 56 -13.63 -4.77 -6.48
CA TYR A 56 -14.16 -3.42 -6.21
C TYR A 56 -14.89 -2.88 -7.44
N HIS A 57 -16.11 -3.40 -7.68
CA HIS A 57 -16.94 -3.01 -8.82
C HIS A 57 -17.59 -1.62 -8.68
N ASP A 58 -17.58 -1.07 -7.47
CA ASP A 58 -18.18 0.21 -7.12
C ASP A 58 -17.32 1.44 -7.49
N SER A 59 -16.13 1.24 -8.04
CA SER A 59 -15.18 2.31 -8.37
C SER A 59 -14.43 2.06 -9.70
N LEU A 60 -15.10 1.43 -10.67
CA LEU A 60 -14.50 1.09 -11.96
C LEU A 60 -14.66 2.18 -13.03
N ASN A 61 -15.59 3.11 -12.86
CA ASN A 61 -15.79 4.19 -13.82
C ASN A 61 -14.73 5.28 -13.65
N ILE A 62 -13.72 5.27 -14.51
CA ILE A 62 -12.63 6.25 -14.47
C ILE A 62 -13.04 7.67 -14.90
N GLU A 63 -14.19 7.83 -15.57
CA GLU A 63 -14.72 9.15 -15.97
C GLU A 63 -15.38 9.85 -14.79
N ASP A 64 -15.89 9.10 -13.82
CA ASP A 64 -16.51 9.62 -12.61
C ASP A 64 -15.43 10.07 -11.60
N PRO A 65 -15.40 11.35 -11.19
CA PRO A 65 -14.45 11.87 -10.21
C PRO A 65 -14.52 11.17 -8.86
N GLU A 66 -15.72 10.79 -8.41
CA GLU A 66 -15.93 10.11 -7.12
C GLU A 66 -15.34 8.70 -7.15
N HIS A 67 -15.61 7.94 -8.22
CA HIS A 67 -15.03 6.62 -8.42
C HIS A 67 -13.50 6.67 -8.48
N ARG A 68 -12.93 7.68 -9.17
CA ARG A 68 -11.46 7.86 -9.21
C ARG A 68 -10.87 8.13 -7.82
N MET A 69 -11.54 8.96 -7.03
CA MET A 69 -11.09 9.29 -5.68
C MET A 69 -11.10 8.04 -4.78
N ILE A 70 -12.21 7.29 -4.78
CA ILE A 70 -12.36 6.06 -4.02
C ILE A 70 -11.29 5.02 -4.44
N ALA A 71 -11.11 4.82 -5.75
CA ALA A 71 -10.10 3.90 -6.27
C ALA A 71 -8.69 4.31 -5.86
N SER A 72 -8.36 5.61 -5.92
CA SER A 72 -7.07 6.15 -5.52
C SER A 72 -6.78 5.92 -4.04
N HIS A 73 -7.75 6.19 -3.16
CA HIS A 73 -7.62 5.95 -1.72
C HIS A 73 -7.41 4.45 -1.42
N ARG A 74 -8.17 3.58 -2.08
CA ARG A 74 -8.04 2.12 -1.93
C ARG A 74 -6.68 1.61 -2.38
N ILE A 75 -6.20 2.04 -3.54
CA ILE A 75 -4.88 1.65 -4.04
C ILE A 75 -3.80 2.13 -3.07
N LEU A 76 -3.82 3.41 -2.70
CA LEU A 76 -2.84 3.98 -1.78
C LEU A 76 -2.83 3.23 -0.44
N ALA A 77 -3.99 2.94 0.13
CA ALA A 77 -4.10 2.24 1.40
C ALA A 77 -3.58 0.79 1.34
N LYS A 78 -3.79 0.10 0.21
CA LYS A 78 -3.44 -1.32 0.05
C LYS A 78 -2.02 -1.57 -0.44
N MET A 79 -1.36 -0.57 -1.04
CA MET A 79 0.00 -0.73 -1.59
C MET A 79 1.02 -1.24 -0.58
N PRO A 80 1.10 -0.73 0.67
CA PRO A 80 2.03 -1.26 1.66
C PRO A 80 1.77 -2.73 2.00
N THR A 81 0.49 -3.11 2.11
CA THR A 81 0.11 -4.49 2.40
C THR A 81 0.49 -5.42 1.25
N ILE A 82 0.23 -4.99 0.00
CA ILE A 82 0.61 -5.75 -1.20
C ILE A 82 2.14 -5.92 -1.27
N ALA A 83 2.89 -4.84 -1.06
CA ALA A 83 4.35 -4.89 -1.11
C ALA A 83 4.95 -5.77 0.00
N ALA A 84 4.44 -5.64 1.23
CA ALA A 84 4.89 -6.45 2.36
C ALA A 84 4.58 -7.95 2.15
N MET A 85 3.41 -8.28 1.62
CA MET A 85 3.05 -9.66 1.29
C MET A 85 3.89 -10.23 0.15
N ALA A 86 4.20 -9.43 -0.89
CA ALA A 86 5.13 -9.85 -1.95
C ALA A 86 6.51 -10.17 -1.39
N TYR A 87 7.02 -9.32 -0.50
CA TYR A 87 8.29 -9.58 0.21
C TYR A 87 8.22 -10.85 1.06
N LYS A 88 7.20 -11.00 1.92
CA LYS A 88 7.01 -12.19 2.76
C LYS A 88 6.92 -13.47 1.94
N TYR A 89 6.22 -13.43 0.81
CA TYR A 89 6.10 -14.54 -0.09
C TYR A 89 7.46 -14.94 -0.68
N SER A 90 8.25 -13.97 -1.16
CA SER A 90 9.57 -14.25 -1.76
C SER A 90 10.57 -14.87 -0.77
N VAL A 91 10.53 -14.45 0.50
CA VAL A 91 11.40 -15.00 1.56
C VAL A 91 10.81 -16.26 2.23
N GLY A 92 9.62 -16.69 1.85
CA GLY A 92 8.97 -17.89 2.38
C GLY A 92 8.46 -17.77 3.82
N GLN A 93 8.16 -16.54 4.27
CA GLN A 93 7.60 -16.27 5.59
C GLN A 93 6.07 -16.15 5.56
N PRO A 94 5.39 -16.40 6.68
CA PRO A 94 3.95 -16.19 6.78
C PRO A 94 3.58 -14.72 6.60
N PHE A 95 2.42 -14.45 6.02
CA PHE A 95 1.89 -13.10 5.88
C PHE A 95 1.54 -12.52 7.24
N VAL A 96 1.79 -11.22 7.38
CA VAL A 96 1.42 -10.41 8.53
C VAL A 96 0.38 -9.39 8.09
N TYR A 97 -0.69 -9.28 8.86
CA TYR A 97 -1.80 -8.39 8.55
C TYR A 97 -1.56 -6.97 9.08
N PRO A 98 -2.18 -5.96 8.44
CA PRO A 98 -2.07 -4.59 8.91
C PRO A 98 -2.74 -4.39 10.28
N VAL A 99 -2.21 -3.44 11.05
CA VAL A 99 -2.72 -3.06 12.37
C VAL A 99 -3.13 -1.60 12.34
N ASN A 100 -4.42 -1.29 12.51
CA ASN A 100 -4.97 0.07 12.37
C ASN A 100 -4.44 1.09 13.40
N LYS A 101 -3.80 0.63 14.47
CA LYS A 101 -3.18 1.52 15.48
C LYS A 101 -1.87 2.15 15.00
N LEU A 102 -1.22 1.55 14.00
CA LEU A 102 0.06 2.01 13.48
C LEU A 102 -0.16 3.06 12.39
N ASN A 103 0.79 3.98 12.25
CA ASN A 103 0.84 4.89 11.11
C ASN A 103 1.22 4.13 9.83
N TYR A 104 1.23 4.81 8.70
CA TYR A 104 1.45 4.19 7.39
C TYR A 104 2.82 3.50 7.25
N ALA A 105 3.89 4.19 7.67
CA ALA A 105 5.25 3.64 7.62
C ALA A 105 5.47 2.52 8.64
N ASP A 106 4.99 2.70 9.87
CA ASP A 106 5.11 1.70 10.93
C ASP A 106 4.35 0.43 10.57
N ASN A 107 3.18 0.57 9.97
CA ASN A 107 2.38 -0.56 9.52
C ASN A 107 3.09 -1.35 8.41
N PHE A 108 3.71 -0.64 7.45
CA PHE A 108 4.53 -1.27 6.43
C PHE A 108 5.71 -2.05 7.01
N LEU A 109 6.47 -1.43 7.92
CA LEU A 109 7.60 -2.08 8.59
C LEU A 109 7.15 -3.30 9.41
N HIS A 110 6.03 -3.15 10.14
CA HIS A 110 5.44 -4.26 10.88
C HIS A 110 5.09 -5.43 9.95
N MET A 111 4.37 -5.19 8.88
CA MET A 111 3.99 -6.25 7.93
C MET A 111 5.20 -6.90 7.25
N CYS A 112 6.28 -6.15 6.99
CA CYS A 112 7.49 -6.68 6.37
C CYS A 112 8.32 -7.54 7.34
N PHE A 113 8.47 -7.14 8.59
CA PHE A 113 9.49 -7.69 9.48
C PHE A 113 8.95 -8.44 10.70
N ALA A 114 7.71 -8.22 11.10
CA ALA A 114 7.12 -9.02 12.18
C ALA A 114 7.02 -10.50 11.80
N THR A 115 7.18 -11.37 12.78
CA THR A 115 7.00 -12.81 12.65
C THR A 115 6.14 -13.33 13.78
N PRO A 116 5.37 -14.42 13.58
CA PRO A 116 4.53 -14.98 14.65
C PRO A 116 5.30 -15.48 15.87
N THR A 117 6.61 -15.68 15.71
CA THR A 117 7.49 -16.26 16.75
C THR A 117 8.15 -15.25 17.65
N LYS A 118 8.13 -13.96 17.28
CA LYS A 118 8.77 -12.90 18.05
C LYS A 118 7.99 -11.60 17.90
N GLU A 119 7.78 -10.91 19.01
CA GLU A 119 7.26 -9.55 18.99
C GLU A 119 8.23 -8.62 18.24
N TYR A 120 7.67 -7.78 17.36
CA TYR A 120 8.43 -6.85 16.56
C TYR A 120 8.29 -5.43 17.11
N GLU A 121 9.40 -4.90 17.57
CA GLU A 121 9.50 -3.51 18.02
C GLU A 121 9.92 -2.63 16.84
N ILE A 122 9.09 -1.64 16.51
CA ILE A 122 9.35 -0.71 15.42
C ILE A 122 10.46 0.24 15.86
N ASN A 123 11.54 0.30 15.09
CA ASN A 123 12.60 1.26 15.33
C ASN A 123 12.16 2.65 14.81
N PRO A 124 12.10 3.69 15.69
CA PRO A 124 11.65 5.02 15.30
C PRO A 124 12.48 5.67 14.19
N LEU A 125 13.77 5.32 14.10
CA LEU A 125 14.64 5.81 13.03
C LEU A 125 14.22 5.25 11.67
N PHE A 126 13.91 3.95 11.61
CA PHE A 126 13.45 3.33 10.37
C PHE A 126 12.07 3.84 9.95
N SER A 127 11.17 4.04 10.91
CA SER A 127 9.87 4.68 10.66
C SER A 127 10.05 6.04 9.98
N LYS A 128 10.86 6.91 10.55
CA LYS A 128 11.14 8.25 10.01
C LYS A 128 11.80 8.18 8.62
N ILE A 129 12.72 7.26 8.40
CA ILE A 129 13.37 7.07 7.09
C ILE A 129 12.33 6.62 6.05
N MET A 130 11.44 5.70 6.40
CA MET A 130 10.39 5.23 5.48
C MET A 130 9.41 6.35 5.12
N ASP A 131 8.98 7.16 6.07
CA ASP A 131 8.16 8.34 5.79
C ASP A 131 8.85 9.28 4.80
N GLN A 132 10.14 9.54 5.00
CA GLN A 132 10.92 10.38 4.09
C GLN A 132 11.09 9.76 2.69
N ILE A 133 11.20 8.44 2.57
CA ILE A 133 11.31 7.75 1.28
C ILE A 133 9.99 7.79 0.51
N PHE A 134 8.85 7.64 1.19
CA PHE A 134 7.55 7.67 0.52
C PHE A 134 7.23 9.02 -0.14
N ILE A 135 7.72 10.13 0.40
CA ILE A 135 7.52 11.47 -0.17
C ILE A 135 8.23 11.65 -1.53
N PRO A 136 9.57 11.46 -1.67
CA PRO A 136 10.26 11.69 -2.94
C PRO A 136 9.91 10.66 -4.02
N VAL A 137 9.57 9.44 -3.66
CA VAL A 137 9.13 8.42 -4.64
C VAL A 137 7.85 8.88 -5.34
N SER A 138 6.90 9.43 -4.60
CA SER A 138 5.68 10.01 -5.17
C SER A 138 5.97 11.21 -6.06
N TYR A 139 6.94 12.05 -5.70
CA TYR A 139 7.28 13.26 -6.45
C TYR A 139 8.07 12.98 -7.73
N THR A 140 8.98 12.00 -7.73
CA THR A 140 9.78 11.64 -8.92
C THR A 140 8.94 11.01 -10.01
N HIS A 141 7.94 10.19 -9.65
CA HIS A 141 7.01 9.63 -10.63
C HIS A 141 6.12 10.69 -11.28
N LEU A 142 5.70 11.71 -10.54
CA LEU A 142 4.91 12.81 -11.10
C LEU A 142 5.73 13.66 -12.09
N ARG A 143 7.01 13.93 -11.79
CA ARG A 143 7.89 14.73 -12.68
C ARG A 143 8.32 13.99 -13.95
N ALA A 144 8.43 12.69 -13.94
CA ALA A 144 8.79 11.92 -15.13
C ALA A 144 7.75 12.06 -16.26
N HIS A 145 6.50 12.36 -15.94
CA HIS A 145 5.45 12.65 -16.91
C HIS A 145 5.45 14.09 -17.43
N GLU A 146 6.00 15.05 -16.67
CA GLU A 146 6.05 16.47 -17.07
C GLU A 146 7.21 16.79 -18.03
N THR A 147 8.23 15.96 -18.12
CA THR A 147 9.42 16.20 -18.97
C THR A 147 9.33 15.58 -20.37
N GLN A 148 8.19 15.02 -20.75
CA GLN A 148 7.98 14.41 -22.08
C GLN A 148 7.22 15.31 -23.08
N TYR A 149 7.15 16.64 -22.85
CA TYR A 149 6.62 17.61 -23.82
C TYR A 149 7.64 18.68 -24.17
#